data_2609065aff255deace04f3c5ee57adcc
#
_entry.id   2609065aff255deace04f3c5ee57adcc
#
_cell.length_a   1.000
_cell.length_b   1.000
_cell.length_c   1.000
_cell.angle_alpha   90.00
_cell.angle_beta   90.00
_cell.angle_gamma   90.00
#
_symmetry.space_group_name_H-M   'P 1'
#
loop_
_entity.id
_entity.type
_entity.pdbx_description
1 polymer ?
#
loop_
_entity_poly.entity_id
_entity_poly.type
_entity_poly.pdbx_seq_one_letter_code
_entity_poly.pdbx_strand_id
1 'polypeptide(L)'
;MRASDVERYRQYAKTCQDTDYGKPDSVRAHNRAVTSMYKTVEKAAAEGNQAIQALAILLDEPITREWLAFQLLDKGCDVPPDLEQKCLQIIQGIANDPSRYADAFASREWLKRWEQKHQSSSR
;
A
#
# COMPACT_ATOMS: atom_id res chain seq x y z
N MET A 1 -5.34 2.51 16.80
CA MET A 1 -5.25 1.27 15.98
C MET A 1 -5.03 0.08 16.89
N ARG A 2 -5.86 -0.91 16.76
CA ARG A 2 -5.75 -2.13 17.57
C ARG A 2 -4.82 -3.12 16.91
N ALA A 3 -4.16 -3.98 17.69
CA ALA A 3 -3.34 -5.08 17.17
C ALA A 3 -4.14 -5.97 16.22
N SER A 4 -5.44 -6.18 16.49
CA SER A 4 -6.33 -6.96 15.61
C SER A 4 -6.52 -6.33 14.24
N ASP A 5 -6.48 -5.00 14.11
CA ASP A 5 -6.59 -4.32 12.82
C ASP A 5 -5.34 -4.59 11.96
N VAL A 6 -4.17 -4.56 12.58
CA VAL A 6 -2.89 -4.87 11.93
C VAL A 6 -2.89 -6.32 11.45
N GLU A 7 -3.34 -7.25 12.30
CA GLU A 7 -3.42 -8.68 11.94
C GLU A 7 -4.41 -8.92 10.80
N ARG A 8 -5.55 -8.24 10.80
CA ARG A 8 -6.52 -8.34 9.69
C ARG A 8 -5.92 -7.85 8.38
N TYR A 9 -5.14 -6.79 8.42
CA TYR A 9 -4.45 -6.30 7.23
C TYR A 9 -3.54 -7.38 6.65
N ARG A 10 -2.78 -8.09 7.50
CA ARG A 10 -1.95 -9.22 7.07
C ARG A 10 -2.80 -10.30 6.38
N GLN A 11 -3.96 -10.62 6.94
CA GLN A 11 -4.86 -11.63 6.37
C GLN A 11 -5.40 -11.20 5.00
N TYR A 12 -5.76 -9.94 4.85
CA TYR A 12 -6.21 -9.39 3.57
C TYR A 12 -5.11 -9.48 2.52
N ALA A 13 -3.89 -9.12 2.88
CA ALA A 13 -2.75 -9.19 1.97
C ALA A 13 -2.47 -10.63 1.53
N LYS A 14 -2.59 -11.58 2.46
CA LYS A 14 -2.43 -13.00 2.15
C LYS A 14 -3.53 -13.49 1.21
N THR A 15 -4.76 -13.07 1.40
CA THR A 15 -5.87 -13.37 0.49
C THR A 15 -5.54 -12.90 -0.93
N CYS A 16 -4.98 -11.69 -1.06
CA CYS A 16 -4.56 -11.15 -2.34
C CYS A 16 -3.44 -11.99 -2.98
N GLN A 17 -2.46 -12.40 -2.18
CA GLN A 17 -1.35 -13.23 -2.64
C GLN A 17 -1.84 -14.59 -3.17
N ASP A 18 -2.84 -15.18 -2.50
CA ASP A 18 -3.35 -16.52 -2.82
C ASP A 18 -4.47 -16.48 -3.88
N THR A 19 -4.75 -15.33 -4.49
CA THR A 19 -5.81 -15.18 -5.48
C THR A 19 -5.57 -16.06 -6.71
N ASP A 20 -6.60 -16.82 -7.08
CA ASP A 20 -6.65 -17.54 -8.34
C ASP A 20 -7.54 -16.76 -9.31
N TYR A 21 -6.93 -16.09 -10.27
CA TYR A 21 -7.63 -15.24 -11.24
C TYR A 21 -8.52 -16.03 -12.20
N GLY A 22 -8.34 -17.35 -12.27
CA GLY A 22 -9.21 -18.24 -13.04
C GLY A 22 -10.53 -18.59 -12.35
N LYS A 23 -10.69 -18.20 -11.07
CA LYS A 23 -11.88 -18.52 -10.28
C LYS A 23 -12.62 -17.25 -9.86
N PRO A 24 -13.87 -17.04 -10.31
CA PRO A 24 -14.63 -15.83 -9.97
C PRO A 24 -14.77 -15.57 -8.47
N ASP A 25 -14.96 -16.61 -7.66
CA ASP A 25 -15.09 -16.46 -6.21
C ASP A 25 -13.78 -15.97 -5.58
N SER A 26 -12.64 -16.45 -6.07
CA SER A 26 -11.32 -16.01 -5.61
C SER A 26 -11.08 -14.54 -5.96
N VAL A 27 -11.49 -14.11 -7.16
CA VAL A 27 -11.37 -12.71 -7.59
C VAL A 27 -12.25 -11.82 -6.72
N ARG A 28 -13.47 -12.23 -6.40
CA ARG A 28 -14.36 -11.47 -5.50
C ARG A 28 -13.75 -11.34 -4.10
N ALA A 29 -13.15 -12.41 -3.58
CA ALA A 29 -12.47 -12.38 -2.29
C ALA A 29 -11.28 -11.40 -2.32
N HIS A 30 -10.50 -11.40 -3.41
CA HIS A 30 -9.41 -10.44 -3.62
C HIS A 30 -9.93 -9.00 -3.57
N ASN A 31 -10.99 -8.70 -4.32
CA ASN A 31 -11.54 -7.35 -4.39
C ASN A 31 -12.06 -6.88 -3.02
N ARG A 32 -12.71 -7.76 -2.25
CA ARG A 32 -13.16 -7.44 -0.89
C ARG A 32 -11.97 -7.19 0.04
N ALA A 33 -10.91 -7.98 -0.09
CA ALA A 33 -9.70 -7.82 0.72
C ALA A 33 -9.05 -6.46 0.44
N VAL A 34 -8.90 -6.08 -0.83
CA VAL A 34 -8.33 -4.79 -1.21
C VAL A 34 -9.15 -3.63 -0.62
N THR A 35 -10.48 -3.69 -0.73
CA THR A 35 -11.37 -2.68 -0.14
C THR A 35 -11.18 -2.58 1.37
N SER A 36 -11.06 -3.73 2.05
CA SER A 36 -10.85 -3.76 3.51
C SER A 36 -9.48 -3.21 3.90
N MET A 37 -8.46 -3.46 3.09
CA MET A 37 -7.13 -2.88 3.31
C MET A 37 -7.19 -1.35 3.26
N TYR A 38 -7.84 -0.78 2.24
CA TYR A 38 -8.00 0.68 2.14
C TYR A 38 -8.77 1.26 3.32
N LYS A 39 -9.82 0.58 3.77
CA LYS A 39 -10.58 1.01 4.96
C LYS A 39 -9.69 1.03 6.21
N THR A 40 -8.80 0.05 6.35
CA THR A 40 -7.86 0.00 7.48
C THR A 40 -6.89 1.20 7.44
N VAL A 41 -6.36 1.53 6.26
CA VAL A 41 -5.49 2.69 6.08
C VAL A 41 -6.25 3.99 6.39
N GLU A 42 -7.47 4.14 5.90
CA GLU A 42 -8.32 5.31 6.18
C GLU A 42 -8.60 5.45 7.68
N LYS A 43 -8.85 4.34 8.35
CA LYS A 43 -9.07 4.31 9.80
C LYS A 43 -7.82 4.78 10.54
N ALA A 44 -6.64 4.29 10.15
CA ALA A 44 -5.37 4.70 10.75
C ALA A 44 -5.14 6.20 10.55
N ALA A 45 -5.41 6.71 9.35
CA ALA A 45 -5.27 8.14 9.05
C ALA A 45 -6.20 9.00 9.92
N ALA A 46 -7.44 8.54 10.12
CA ALA A 46 -8.41 9.24 10.96
C ALA A 46 -8.04 9.23 12.45
N GLU A 47 -7.39 8.17 12.91
CA GLU A 47 -6.95 8.05 14.31
C GLU A 47 -5.67 8.85 14.60
N GLY A 48 -4.86 9.16 13.58
CA GLY A 48 -3.70 10.01 13.71
C GLY A 48 -2.36 9.29 13.56
N ASN A 49 -1.28 10.01 13.85
CA ASN A 49 0.09 9.57 13.58
C ASN A 49 0.47 8.26 14.29
N GLN A 50 0.04 8.08 15.54
CA GLN A 50 0.37 6.84 16.29
C GLN A 50 -0.23 5.62 15.61
N ALA A 51 -1.46 5.74 15.08
CA ALA A 51 -2.11 4.65 14.36
C ALA A 51 -1.39 4.33 13.05
N ILE A 52 -0.98 5.37 12.32
CA ILE A 52 -0.19 5.22 11.09
C ILE A 52 1.13 4.49 11.41
N GLN A 53 1.82 4.89 12.47
CA GLN A 53 3.06 4.23 12.90
C GLN A 53 2.85 2.76 13.28
N ALA A 54 1.75 2.46 13.95
CA ALA A 54 1.42 1.07 14.31
C ALA A 54 1.20 0.21 13.07
N LEU A 55 0.54 0.75 12.04
CA LEU A 55 0.32 0.04 10.79
C LEU A 55 1.61 -0.07 9.98
N ALA A 56 2.48 0.92 10.07
CA ALA A 56 3.71 1.02 9.28
C ALA A 56 4.72 -0.10 9.53
N ILE A 57 4.59 -0.84 10.64
CA ILE A 57 5.43 -2.02 10.87
C ILE A 57 5.31 -3.05 9.74
N LEU A 58 4.17 -3.05 9.06
CA LEU A 58 3.91 -3.95 7.93
C LEU A 58 4.73 -3.61 6.68
N LEU A 59 5.36 -2.44 6.63
CA LEU A 59 6.30 -2.09 5.56
C LEU A 59 7.59 -2.93 5.61
N ASP A 60 7.85 -3.59 6.73
CA ASP A 60 9.01 -4.46 6.90
C ASP A 60 8.70 -5.93 6.61
N GLU A 61 7.43 -6.25 6.29
CA GLU A 61 7.00 -7.62 6.02
C GLU A 61 6.80 -7.84 4.51
N PRO A 62 7.34 -8.94 3.94
CA PRO A 62 7.33 -9.14 2.48
C PRO A 62 5.95 -9.14 1.82
N ILE A 63 4.95 -9.74 2.47
CA ILE A 63 3.61 -9.90 1.88
C ILE A 63 2.82 -8.59 1.88
N THR A 64 3.00 -7.76 2.91
CA THR A 64 2.23 -6.53 3.11
C THR A 64 2.91 -5.27 2.60
N ARG A 65 4.22 -5.32 2.47
CA ARG A 65 5.08 -4.16 2.17
C ARG A 65 4.61 -3.34 0.98
N GLU A 66 4.44 -3.99 -0.15
CA GLU A 66 4.13 -3.31 -1.40
C GLU A 66 2.71 -2.75 -1.40
N TRP A 67 1.75 -3.54 -0.91
CA TRP A 67 0.38 -3.08 -0.77
C TRP A 67 0.28 -1.82 0.09
N LEU A 68 0.91 -1.87 1.25
CA LEU A 68 0.83 -0.77 2.20
C LEU A 68 1.54 0.50 1.70
N ALA A 69 2.69 0.34 1.04
CA ALA A 69 3.43 1.48 0.50
C ALA A 69 2.57 2.30 -0.46
N PHE A 70 1.89 1.66 -1.40
CA PHE A 70 0.98 2.34 -2.32
C PHE A 70 -0.23 2.94 -1.61
N GLN A 71 -0.85 2.17 -0.73
CA GLN A 71 -2.09 2.59 -0.07
C GLN A 71 -1.90 3.79 0.85
N LEU A 72 -0.80 3.83 1.60
CA LEU A 72 -0.49 4.97 2.47
C LEU A 72 -0.35 6.26 1.67
N LEU A 73 0.31 6.20 0.51
CA LEU A 73 0.52 7.39 -0.32
C LEU A 73 -0.71 7.76 -1.16
N ASP A 74 -1.49 6.76 -1.62
CA ASP A 74 -2.68 7.00 -2.45
C ASP A 74 -3.80 7.70 -1.70
N LYS A 75 -3.94 7.43 -0.41
CA LYS A 75 -5.06 7.97 0.37
C LYS A 75 -4.86 9.40 0.85
N GLY A 76 -3.75 10.04 0.46
CA GLY A 76 -3.50 11.43 0.82
C GLY A 76 -3.36 11.65 2.30
N CYS A 77 -2.95 10.62 3.04
CA CYS A 77 -2.70 10.72 4.45
C CYS A 77 -1.55 11.68 4.70
N ASP A 78 -1.60 12.41 5.82
CA ASP A 78 -0.44 13.17 6.30
C ASP A 78 0.58 12.17 6.85
N VAL A 79 1.28 11.51 5.94
CA VAL A 79 2.31 10.53 6.29
C VAL A 79 3.56 11.29 6.71
N PRO A 80 4.16 10.96 7.87
CA PRO A 80 5.42 11.59 8.26
C PRO A 80 6.48 11.43 7.18
N PRO A 81 7.39 12.42 7.00
CA PRO A 81 8.37 12.40 5.92
C PRO A 81 9.22 11.13 5.85
N ASP A 82 9.61 10.57 6.98
CA ASP A 82 10.41 9.34 7.03
C ASP A 82 9.63 8.14 6.45
N LEU A 83 8.34 8.04 6.78
CA LEU A 83 7.47 6.98 6.26
C LEU A 83 7.18 7.18 4.78
N GLU A 84 6.94 8.42 4.35
CA GLU A 84 6.75 8.75 2.94
C GLU A 84 7.97 8.30 2.14
N GLN A 85 9.18 8.63 2.62
CA GLN A 85 10.42 8.25 1.98
C GLN A 85 10.57 6.72 1.90
N LYS A 86 10.24 6.02 2.98
CA LYS A 86 10.28 4.56 3.01
C LYS A 86 9.33 3.94 2.00
N CYS A 87 8.10 4.44 1.92
CA CYS A 87 7.13 3.99 0.92
C CYS A 87 7.63 4.22 -0.50
N LEU A 88 8.17 5.41 -0.78
CA LEU A 88 8.72 5.73 -2.10
C LEU A 88 9.88 4.83 -2.48
N GLN A 89 10.76 4.50 -1.52
CA GLN A 89 11.88 3.58 -1.76
C GLN A 89 11.38 2.18 -2.13
N ILE A 90 10.33 1.70 -1.47
CA ILE A 90 9.72 0.40 -1.78
C ILE A 90 9.17 0.42 -3.21
N ILE A 91 8.42 1.46 -3.58
CA ILE A 91 7.82 1.58 -4.90
C ILE A 91 8.90 1.73 -5.99
N GLN A 92 9.96 2.49 -5.73
CA GLN A 92 11.10 2.63 -6.62
C GLN A 92 11.81 1.29 -6.84
N GLY A 93 11.91 0.47 -5.79
CA GLY A 93 12.47 -0.87 -5.89
C GLY A 93 11.69 -1.75 -6.88
N ILE A 94 10.38 -1.68 -6.87
CA ILE A 94 9.53 -2.40 -7.84
C ILE A 94 9.75 -1.83 -9.25
N ALA A 95 9.73 -0.49 -9.38
CA ALA A 95 9.89 0.20 -10.65
C ALA A 95 11.22 -0.13 -11.34
N ASN A 96 12.24 -0.43 -10.56
CA ASN A 96 13.59 -0.71 -11.05
C ASN A 96 13.90 -2.21 -11.18
N ASP A 97 12.93 -3.09 -10.93
CA ASP A 97 13.12 -4.53 -10.99
C ASP A 97 12.80 -5.05 -12.41
N PRO A 98 13.83 -5.43 -13.20
CA PRO A 98 13.60 -5.86 -14.59
C PRO A 98 12.89 -7.21 -14.71
N SER A 99 12.81 -7.99 -13.62
CA SER A 99 12.11 -9.28 -13.61
C SER A 99 10.59 -9.13 -13.44
N ARG A 100 10.10 -7.93 -13.11
CA ARG A 100 8.68 -7.68 -12.77
C ARG A 100 8.04 -6.75 -13.79
N TYR A 101 8.06 -7.11 -15.06
CA TYR A 101 7.67 -6.25 -16.19
C TYR A 101 6.41 -5.39 -15.96
N ALA A 102 5.27 -6.01 -15.71
CA ALA A 102 4.01 -5.30 -15.56
C ALA A 102 3.98 -4.44 -14.30
N ASP A 103 4.46 -4.98 -13.18
CA ASP A 103 4.50 -4.26 -11.90
C ASP A 103 5.49 -3.10 -11.96
N ALA A 104 6.65 -3.32 -12.59
CA ALA A 104 7.66 -2.27 -12.76
C ALA A 104 7.11 -1.13 -13.61
N PHE A 105 6.46 -1.45 -14.72
CA PHE A 105 5.84 -0.44 -15.59
C PHE A 105 4.78 0.37 -14.83
N ALA A 106 3.86 -0.32 -14.15
CA ALA A 106 2.79 0.32 -13.37
C ALA A 106 3.36 1.20 -12.27
N SER A 107 4.42 0.75 -11.59
CA SER A 107 5.07 1.50 -10.52
C SER A 107 5.76 2.77 -11.05
N ARG A 108 6.42 2.68 -12.22
CA ARG A 108 7.02 3.86 -12.86
C ARG A 108 5.97 4.90 -13.24
N GLU A 109 4.83 4.46 -13.79
CA GLU A 109 3.72 5.35 -14.14
C GLU A 109 3.11 5.98 -12.89
N TRP A 110 2.95 5.20 -11.82
CA TRP A 110 2.45 5.70 -10.54
C TRP A 110 3.39 6.77 -9.97
N LEU A 111 4.71 6.54 -10.00
CA LEU A 111 5.70 7.51 -9.51
C LEU A 111 5.66 8.82 -10.31
N LYS A 112 5.49 8.75 -11.63
CA LYS A 112 5.36 9.95 -12.46
C LYS A 112 4.15 10.77 -12.04
N ARG A 113 2.99 10.15 -11.84
CA ARG A 113 1.77 10.83 -11.41
C ARG A 113 1.94 11.45 -10.03
N TRP A 114 2.57 10.71 -9.12
CA TRP A 114 2.81 11.17 -7.76
C TRP A 114 3.73 12.40 -7.75
N GLU A 115 4.84 12.37 -8.49
CA GLU A 115 5.76 13.49 -8.63
C GLU A 115 5.08 14.73 -9.21
N GLN A 116 4.31 14.57 -10.26
CA GLN A 116 3.57 15.68 -10.88
C GLN A 116 2.61 16.34 -9.89
N LYS A 117 1.88 15.53 -9.15
CA LYS A 117 0.92 16.01 -8.15
C LYS A 117 1.63 16.80 -7.03
N HIS A 118 2.78 16.33 -6.59
CA HIS A 118 3.54 16.97 -5.51
C HIS A 118 4.30 18.20 -5.97
N GLN A 119 4.80 18.22 -7.21
CA GLN A 119 5.39 19.41 -7.81
C GLN A 119 4.37 20.55 -7.92
N SER A 120 3.14 20.23 -8.33
CA SER A 120 2.06 21.21 -8.43
C SER A 120 1.69 21.79 -7.08
N SER A 121 1.76 21.00 -6.00
CA SER A 121 1.39 21.45 -4.65
C SER A 121 2.50 22.21 -3.94
N SER A 122 3.74 22.16 -4.44
CA SER A 122 4.88 22.85 -3.83
C SER A 122 5.07 24.30 -4.33
N ARG A 123 4.20 24.76 -5.22
CA ARG A 123 4.25 26.12 -5.78
C ARG A 123 3.35 27.11 -5.07
#